data_42dac58e4486bd82e94d64ddb9e88240
#
_entry.id   42dac58e4486bd82e94d64ddb9e88240
#
_cell.length_a   1.000
_cell.length_b   1.000
_cell.length_c   1.000
_cell.angle_alpha   90.00
_cell.angle_beta   90.00
_cell.angle_gamma   90.00
#
_symmetry.space_group_name_H-M   'P 1'
#
loop_
_entity.id
_entity.type
_entity.pdbx_description
1 polymer ?
#
loop_
_entity_poly.entity_id
_entity_poly.type
_entity_poly.pdbx_seq_one_letter_code
_entity_poly.pdbx_strand_id
1 'polypeptide(L)'
;MFRRDQMGESAGERRQDTALVLSRRGAVTANYEDFLTQYLTCASANPYHPVTNPKGIINLGTAVNRLMEEELSVRLRRGDALSYSPSFQHYYDFGGSRELKVALVGFLERHFRPAKDIGEDEIVVLNGVTSCLDALSHALCDPGDVIITPTPVYARMFTDVHDRAGAEVLPLVLRQEVNSSSESFLLRAEDLEARIEALRQEGRRVRAFMLVHPNNPLGDVYSPQLLTDLMDVCARHEVHFISDEIYALSIFADEDEPSSRPPFHSVLSLPHPDPERTHVLWGLSKDFGLAGFRVGVVVSRCAELMACLRAVAIYKCTPHLVHHASAVLLSDTAWCDDLYLRLNSERLGRAYRRARGRLEAMGARVREARAGLFVWFSIRDFMEADSAEEEMEIHAQLMRAGVYVVPGSKLYGADPGWIRLIFSVGEEELDEGLRRIESVLDKRRKKTA
;
A
#
# COMPACT_ATOMS: atom_id res chain seq x y z
N MET A 1 -15.59 4.41 -17.70
CA MET A 1 -16.30 5.62 -18.19
C MET A 1 -16.97 6.26 -16.98
N PHE A 2 -16.21 7.06 -16.24
CA PHE A 2 -16.71 7.74 -15.04
C PHE A 2 -17.58 8.91 -15.48
N ARG A 3 -18.83 8.97 -14.95
CA ARG A 3 -19.77 10.03 -15.25
C ARG A 3 -19.19 11.38 -14.85
N ARG A 4 -18.92 12.20 -15.84
CA ARG A 4 -18.56 13.63 -15.75
C ARG A 4 -19.72 14.52 -15.29
N ASP A 5 -20.86 13.97 -14.89
CA ASP A 5 -22.15 14.68 -14.80
C ASP A 5 -22.51 15.21 -13.42
N GLN A 6 -21.55 15.39 -12.48
CA GLN A 6 -21.88 16.04 -11.21
C GLN A 6 -20.96 17.20 -10.79
N MET A 7 -20.06 17.68 -11.64
CA MET A 7 -19.25 18.88 -11.35
C MET A 7 -19.27 19.92 -12.48
N GLY A 8 -20.38 20.13 -13.11
CA GLY A 8 -20.56 21.15 -14.14
C GLY A 8 -21.85 21.90 -13.94
N GLU A 9 -21.96 22.72 -12.90
CA GLU A 9 -22.98 23.76 -12.88
C GLU A 9 -22.34 25.14 -12.75
N SER A 10 -22.67 25.94 -13.74
CA SER A 10 -22.36 27.32 -14.01
C SER A 10 -22.43 28.23 -12.77
N ALA A 11 -21.55 29.21 -12.77
CA ALA A 11 -21.64 30.42 -11.94
C ALA A 11 -23.01 31.10 -12.18
N GLY A 12 -23.97 30.94 -11.28
CA GLY A 12 -25.21 31.64 -11.39
C GLY A 12 -26.41 31.09 -10.64
N GLU A 13 -26.23 30.64 -9.41
CA GLU A 13 -27.32 30.64 -8.43
C GLU A 13 -26.71 30.52 -7.02
N ARG A 14 -26.72 31.66 -6.27
CA ARG A 14 -26.57 31.61 -4.81
C ARG A 14 -27.82 30.93 -4.26
N ARG A 15 -27.84 29.58 -4.23
CA ARG A 15 -28.79 28.86 -3.40
C ARG A 15 -28.56 29.30 -1.96
N GLN A 16 -29.60 29.75 -1.33
CA GLN A 16 -29.65 30.10 0.09
C GLN A 16 -29.03 28.95 0.89
N ASP A 17 -27.89 29.22 1.53
CA ASP A 17 -27.21 28.31 2.46
C ASP A 17 -28.04 28.16 3.73
N THR A 18 -29.18 27.49 3.63
CA THR A 18 -30.00 27.14 4.79
C THR A 18 -29.44 25.83 5.39
N ALA A 19 -28.65 26.02 6.48
CA ALA A 19 -28.45 25.04 7.55
C ALA A 19 -27.73 23.74 7.21
N LEU A 20 -26.55 23.78 6.59
CA LEU A 20 -25.60 22.69 6.72
C LEU A 20 -24.96 22.79 8.12
N VAL A 21 -25.17 21.76 8.97
CA VAL A 21 -24.49 21.67 10.30
C VAL A 21 -22.98 21.59 10.13
N LEU A 22 -22.52 21.05 8.98
CA LEU A 22 -21.12 20.88 8.61
C LEU A 22 -20.71 21.84 7.48
N SER A 23 -19.42 22.13 7.37
CA SER A 23 -18.89 22.75 6.15
C SER A 23 -19.17 21.85 4.94
N ARG A 24 -19.18 22.41 3.70
CA ARG A 24 -19.37 21.61 2.45
C ARG A 24 -18.38 20.45 2.40
N ARG A 25 -17.12 20.69 2.68
CA ARG A 25 -16.07 19.66 2.75
C ARG A 25 -16.40 18.59 3.80
N GLY A 26 -16.80 19.00 5.01
CA GLY A 26 -17.19 18.08 6.08
C GLY A 26 -18.40 17.22 5.69
N ALA A 27 -19.37 17.77 4.98
CA ALA A 27 -20.53 17.03 4.49
C ALA A 27 -20.16 16.00 3.41
N VAL A 28 -19.23 16.32 2.50
CA VAL A 28 -18.70 15.37 1.52
C VAL A 28 -17.99 14.23 2.23
N THR A 29 -17.09 14.53 3.16
CA THR A 29 -16.33 13.51 3.92
C THR A 29 -17.27 12.61 4.76
N ALA A 30 -18.31 13.18 5.36
CA ALA A 30 -19.27 12.42 6.18
C ALA A 30 -20.10 11.40 5.36
N ASN A 31 -20.27 11.64 4.07
CA ASN A 31 -21.03 10.78 3.17
C ASN A 31 -20.13 9.97 2.23
N TYR A 32 -18.83 9.97 2.47
CA TYR A 32 -17.90 9.22 1.64
C TYR A 32 -17.99 7.71 1.92
N GLU A 33 -18.29 6.94 0.86
CA GLU A 33 -18.31 5.49 0.91
C GLU A 33 -16.98 4.92 0.43
N ASP A 34 -16.17 4.40 1.36
CA ASP A 34 -14.93 3.69 1.03
C ASP A 34 -15.14 2.17 1.06
N PHE A 35 -15.02 1.55 -0.09
CA PHE A 35 -15.17 0.11 -0.26
C PHE A 35 -14.31 -0.69 0.71
N LEU A 36 -13.02 -0.33 0.84
CA LEU A 36 -12.08 -1.07 1.69
C LEU A 36 -12.47 -0.97 3.17
N THR A 37 -12.86 0.21 3.63
CA THR A 37 -13.31 0.44 5.01
C THR A 37 -14.64 -0.26 5.29
N GLN A 38 -15.58 -0.22 4.36
CA GLN A 38 -16.89 -0.88 4.50
C GLN A 38 -16.72 -2.39 4.72
N TYR A 39 -15.93 -3.06 3.88
CA TYR A 39 -15.75 -4.50 3.97
C TYR A 39 -14.83 -4.92 5.12
N LEU A 40 -13.85 -4.10 5.50
CA LEU A 40 -13.10 -4.28 6.73
C LEU A 40 -14.02 -4.25 7.96
N THR A 41 -14.95 -3.29 8.01
CA THR A 41 -15.94 -3.17 9.09
C THR A 41 -16.85 -4.39 9.14
N CYS A 42 -17.37 -4.86 7.99
CA CYS A 42 -18.17 -6.08 7.91
C CYS A 42 -17.42 -7.31 8.42
N ALA A 43 -16.17 -7.49 7.99
CA ALA A 43 -15.35 -8.63 8.42
C ALA A 43 -15.03 -8.56 9.93
N SER A 44 -14.75 -7.36 10.46
CA SER A 44 -14.46 -7.15 11.88
C SER A 44 -15.69 -7.32 12.76
N ALA A 45 -16.89 -7.07 12.27
CA ALA A 45 -18.14 -7.27 13.01
C ALA A 45 -18.53 -8.74 13.14
N ASN A 46 -18.07 -9.62 12.25
CA ASN A 46 -18.36 -11.06 12.26
C ASN A 46 -17.10 -11.87 11.88
N PRO A 47 -16.03 -11.82 12.70
CA PRO A 47 -14.76 -12.46 12.34
C PRO A 47 -14.87 -13.99 12.44
N TYR A 48 -14.24 -14.68 11.51
CA TYR A 48 -14.08 -16.13 11.58
C TYR A 48 -13.28 -16.57 12.80
N HIS A 49 -13.73 -17.65 13.43
CA HIS A 49 -12.96 -18.39 14.42
C HIS A 49 -13.31 -19.88 14.31
N PRO A 50 -12.33 -20.78 14.21
CA PRO A 50 -12.58 -22.19 13.88
C PRO A 50 -13.52 -22.89 14.87
N VAL A 51 -13.51 -22.48 16.14
CA VAL A 51 -14.32 -23.12 17.20
C VAL A 51 -15.57 -22.28 17.54
N THR A 52 -15.40 -20.98 17.81
CA THR A 52 -16.49 -20.14 18.35
C THR A 52 -17.34 -19.48 17.28
N ASN A 53 -16.82 -19.28 16.08
CA ASN A 53 -17.56 -18.69 14.95
C ASN A 53 -17.14 -19.25 13.59
N PRO A 54 -17.35 -20.54 13.31
CA PRO A 54 -16.89 -21.18 12.07
C PRO A 54 -17.61 -20.67 10.82
N LYS A 55 -18.72 -19.93 10.95
CA LYS A 55 -19.46 -19.29 9.85
C LYS A 55 -19.10 -17.81 9.65
N GLY A 56 -18.18 -17.28 10.47
CA GLY A 56 -17.74 -15.89 10.36
C GLY A 56 -16.98 -15.62 9.07
N ILE A 57 -16.64 -14.36 8.85
CA ILE A 57 -15.96 -13.87 7.65
C ILE A 57 -14.45 -14.01 7.82
N ILE A 58 -13.82 -14.74 6.92
CA ILE A 58 -12.36 -14.82 6.78
C ILE A 58 -11.90 -13.59 6.00
N ASN A 59 -11.06 -12.76 6.65
CA ASN A 59 -10.57 -11.53 6.05
C ASN A 59 -9.29 -11.77 5.25
N LEU A 60 -9.42 -12.05 3.97
CA LEU A 60 -8.33 -12.13 3.00
C LEU A 60 -8.28 -10.90 2.08
N GLY A 61 -8.90 -9.78 2.49
CA GLY A 61 -8.92 -8.53 1.74
C GLY A 61 -8.04 -7.43 2.33
N THR A 62 -7.86 -7.41 3.66
CA THR A 62 -7.06 -6.39 4.35
C THR A 62 -5.60 -6.81 4.46
N ALA A 63 -4.70 -6.03 3.89
CA ALA A 63 -3.26 -6.33 3.87
C ALA A 63 -2.63 -6.16 5.27
N VAL A 64 -2.70 -7.20 6.08
CA VAL A 64 -2.05 -7.32 7.39
C VAL A 64 -1.15 -8.54 7.39
N ASN A 65 0.07 -8.41 7.89
CA ASN A 65 0.98 -9.53 8.08
C ASN A 65 0.80 -10.12 9.48
N ARG A 66 0.21 -11.32 9.54
CA ARG A 66 -0.03 -12.05 10.81
C ARG A 66 0.92 -13.24 11.00
N LEU A 67 1.81 -13.49 10.04
CA LEU A 67 2.70 -14.65 10.08
C LEU A 67 3.76 -14.57 11.19
N MET A 68 3.99 -13.37 11.73
CA MET A 68 5.03 -13.10 12.74
C MET A 68 4.45 -12.63 14.10
N GLU A 69 3.14 -12.81 14.34
CA GLU A 69 2.47 -12.35 15.56
C GLU A 69 3.08 -12.95 16.83
N GLU A 70 3.49 -14.21 16.79
CA GLU A 70 4.09 -14.90 17.94
C GLU A 70 5.46 -14.33 18.29
N GLU A 71 6.36 -14.21 17.31
CA GLU A 71 7.72 -13.70 17.49
C GLU A 71 7.70 -12.24 17.96
N LEU A 72 6.81 -11.43 17.41
CA LEU A 72 6.59 -10.05 17.86
C LEU A 72 6.09 -10.02 19.31
N SER A 73 5.10 -10.85 19.64
CA SER A 73 4.55 -10.93 20.98
C SER A 73 5.61 -11.36 22.02
N VAL A 74 6.44 -12.34 21.67
CA VAL A 74 7.56 -12.79 22.53
C VAL A 74 8.56 -11.66 22.70
N ARG A 75 8.94 -10.95 21.61
CA ARG A 75 9.91 -9.85 21.67
C ARG A 75 9.41 -8.67 22.52
N LEU A 76 8.18 -8.25 22.30
CA LEU A 76 7.59 -7.13 23.03
C LEU A 76 7.41 -7.43 24.53
N ARG A 77 7.19 -8.70 24.91
CA ARG A 77 7.08 -9.11 26.32
C ARG A 77 8.42 -9.14 27.09
N ARG A 78 9.56 -8.97 26.43
CA ARG A 78 10.87 -8.87 27.14
C ARG A 78 10.93 -7.66 28.08
N GLY A 79 10.03 -6.69 27.94
CA GLY A 79 9.84 -5.59 28.84
C GLY A 79 10.65 -4.32 28.53
N ASP A 80 11.67 -4.40 27.69
CA ASP A 80 12.47 -3.24 27.27
C ASP A 80 11.71 -2.32 26.30
N ALA A 81 11.11 -2.88 25.26
CA ALA A 81 10.37 -2.12 24.24
C ALA A 81 9.10 -1.44 24.76
N LEU A 82 8.44 -2.03 25.76
CA LEU A 82 7.22 -1.49 26.38
C LEU A 82 7.48 -0.96 27.80
N SER A 83 8.75 -0.70 28.15
CA SER A 83 9.10 -0.11 29.44
C SER A 83 8.59 1.31 29.54
N TYR A 84 8.06 1.66 30.71
CA TYR A 84 7.61 3.01 30.95
C TYR A 84 8.78 3.91 31.39
N SER A 85 8.82 5.14 30.85
CA SER A 85 9.69 6.22 31.30
C SER A 85 8.88 7.48 31.63
N PRO A 86 9.18 8.20 32.72
CA PRO A 86 8.54 9.47 33.02
C PRO A 86 8.61 10.51 31.88
N SER A 87 9.63 10.42 31.03
CA SER A 87 9.77 11.28 29.83
C SER A 87 8.62 11.11 28.84
N PHE A 88 7.94 9.98 28.84
CA PHE A 88 6.79 9.74 27.94
C PHE A 88 5.55 10.55 28.32
N GLN A 89 5.54 11.20 29.48
CA GLN A 89 4.48 12.13 29.89
C GLN A 89 4.63 13.53 29.26
N HIS A 90 5.77 13.82 28.68
CA HIS A 90 6.10 15.18 28.20
C HIS A 90 6.03 15.24 26.68
N TYR A 91 5.83 16.47 26.17
CA TYR A 91 5.96 16.73 24.75
C TYR A 91 7.39 16.44 24.27
N TYR A 92 7.51 16.01 23.04
CA TYR A 92 8.76 15.65 22.38
C TYR A 92 8.76 16.22 20.94
N ASP A 93 9.79 15.98 20.14
CA ASP A 93 9.80 16.34 18.73
C ASP A 93 8.70 15.57 17.98
N PHE A 94 7.61 16.26 17.63
CA PHE A 94 6.45 15.66 16.97
C PHE A 94 6.76 15.02 15.62
N GLY A 95 7.84 15.46 14.95
CA GLY A 95 8.34 14.86 13.72
C GLY A 95 9.20 13.61 13.92
N GLY A 96 9.25 13.06 15.14
CA GLY A 96 9.97 11.86 15.50
C GLY A 96 10.97 12.07 16.65
N SER A 97 10.90 11.25 17.70
CA SER A 97 11.88 11.30 18.77
C SER A 97 13.29 11.03 18.22
N ARG A 98 14.30 11.65 18.81
CA ARG A 98 15.69 11.45 18.38
C ARG A 98 16.10 9.98 18.46
N GLU A 99 15.68 9.28 19.52
CA GLU A 99 15.92 7.84 19.68
C GLU A 99 15.42 7.04 18.46
N LEU A 100 14.19 7.30 18.00
CA LEU A 100 13.63 6.61 16.83
C LEU A 100 14.34 7.04 15.54
N LYS A 101 14.66 8.31 15.37
CA LYS A 101 15.37 8.77 14.15
C LYS A 101 16.75 8.13 14.03
N VAL A 102 17.51 8.03 15.12
CA VAL A 102 18.81 7.34 15.15
C VAL A 102 18.65 5.85 14.79
N ALA A 103 17.66 5.19 15.38
CA ALA A 103 17.37 3.79 15.06
C ALA A 103 16.95 3.60 13.58
N LEU A 104 16.16 4.53 13.04
CA LEU A 104 15.75 4.52 11.63
C LEU A 104 16.94 4.75 10.69
N VAL A 105 17.85 5.70 10.97
CA VAL A 105 19.05 5.89 10.18
C VAL A 105 19.83 4.58 10.08
N GLY A 106 20.20 3.97 11.22
CA GLY A 106 20.95 2.72 11.21
C GLY A 106 20.19 1.56 10.54
N PHE A 107 18.87 1.51 10.66
CA PHE A 107 18.05 0.50 9.98
C PHE A 107 18.00 0.72 8.46
N LEU A 108 17.79 1.96 8.00
CA LEU A 108 17.76 2.30 6.58
C LEU A 108 19.14 2.08 5.93
N GLU A 109 20.25 2.39 6.60
CA GLU A 109 21.59 2.10 6.12
C GLU A 109 21.80 0.60 5.86
N ARG A 110 21.35 -0.26 6.78
CA ARG A 110 21.51 -1.72 6.63
C ARG A 110 20.64 -2.31 5.53
N HIS A 111 19.39 -1.87 5.40
CA HIS A 111 18.39 -2.54 4.56
C HIS A 111 18.09 -1.82 3.26
N PHE A 112 18.17 -0.48 3.23
CA PHE A 112 17.89 0.33 2.05
C PHE A 112 19.18 0.80 1.35
N ARG A 113 20.32 0.71 2.03
CA ARG A 113 21.67 0.97 1.49
C ARG A 113 21.78 2.27 0.71
N PRO A 114 21.43 3.41 1.31
CA PRO A 114 21.36 4.68 0.60
C PRO A 114 22.71 5.02 -0.05
N ALA A 115 22.67 5.53 -1.28
CA ALA A 115 23.88 5.94 -2.02
C ALA A 115 24.61 7.13 -1.37
N LYS A 116 23.92 7.86 -0.51
CA LYS A 116 24.46 8.95 0.31
C LYS A 116 23.86 8.83 1.71
N ASP A 117 24.67 8.98 2.74
CA ASP A 117 24.26 8.94 4.15
C ASP A 117 23.01 9.78 4.40
N ILE A 118 22.13 9.28 5.28
CA ILE A 118 20.90 9.94 5.68
C ILE A 118 21.10 10.61 7.03
N GLY A 119 20.78 11.92 7.12
CA GLY A 119 20.76 12.65 8.37
C GLY A 119 19.45 12.49 9.15
N GLU A 120 19.49 12.67 10.47
CA GLU A 120 18.26 12.68 11.31
C GLU A 120 17.26 13.78 10.87
N ASP A 121 17.74 14.85 10.26
CA ASP A 121 16.95 15.97 9.74
C ASP A 121 16.29 15.66 8.38
N GLU A 122 16.77 14.65 7.67
CA GLU A 122 16.15 14.12 6.46
C GLU A 122 15.00 13.13 6.75
N ILE A 123 14.69 12.86 8.04
CA ILE A 123 13.64 11.94 8.47
C ILE A 123 12.53 12.69 9.22
N VAL A 124 11.26 12.43 8.83
CA VAL A 124 10.07 12.79 9.62
C VAL A 124 9.22 11.54 9.83
N VAL A 125 8.77 11.34 11.08
CA VAL A 125 7.90 10.24 11.48
C VAL A 125 6.49 10.77 11.75
N LEU A 126 5.50 10.16 11.08
CA LEU A 126 4.08 10.50 11.22
C LEU A 126 3.26 9.24 11.55
N ASN A 127 1.97 9.40 11.88
CA ASN A 127 1.10 8.31 12.30
C ASN A 127 0.64 7.38 11.15
N GLY A 128 1.61 6.83 10.44
CA GLY A 128 1.46 5.87 9.34
C GLY A 128 1.62 6.53 7.97
N VAL A 129 1.88 5.70 6.93
CA VAL A 129 2.12 6.16 5.56
C VAL A 129 0.93 6.93 4.98
N THR A 130 -0.31 6.58 5.32
CA THR A 130 -1.50 7.38 4.98
C THR A 130 -1.35 8.85 5.40
N SER A 131 -0.85 9.10 6.61
CA SER A 131 -0.60 10.47 7.09
C SER A 131 0.60 11.11 6.44
N CYS A 132 1.58 10.32 6.00
CA CYS A 132 2.68 10.81 5.18
C CYS A 132 2.17 11.28 3.81
N LEU A 133 1.30 10.49 3.17
CA LEU A 133 0.68 10.84 1.88
C LEU A 133 -0.16 12.12 1.98
N ASP A 134 -1.03 12.23 3.00
CA ASP A 134 -1.83 13.43 3.22
C ASP A 134 -0.95 14.67 3.48
N ALA A 135 0.13 14.53 4.25
CA ALA A 135 1.04 15.64 4.53
C ALA A 135 1.86 16.06 3.30
N LEU A 136 2.35 15.07 2.51
CA LEU A 136 3.06 15.32 1.26
C LEU A 136 2.16 15.99 0.23
N SER A 137 0.94 15.49 0.04
CA SER A 137 -0.03 16.07 -0.88
C SER A 137 -0.32 17.53 -0.54
N HIS A 138 -0.54 17.81 0.75
CA HIS A 138 -0.74 19.17 1.23
C HIS A 138 0.47 20.08 1.01
N ALA A 139 1.69 19.55 1.14
CA ALA A 139 2.93 20.31 0.99
C ALA A 139 3.30 20.55 -0.48
N LEU A 140 3.00 19.59 -1.37
CA LEU A 140 3.47 19.57 -2.76
C LEU A 140 2.43 20.06 -3.77
N CYS A 141 1.13 20.02 -3.42
CA CYS A 141 0.04 20.25 -4.35
C CYS A 141 -0.90 21.35 -3.88
N ASP A 142 -1.34 22.16 -4.81
CA ASP A 142 -2.52 23.02 -4.68
C ASP A 142 -3.79 22.26 -5.16
N PRO A 143 -5.00 22.71 -4.79
CA PRO A 143 -6.23 22.12 -5.28
C PRO A 143 -6.30 22.07 -6.81
N GLY A 144 -6.57 20.87 -7.38
CA GLY A 144 -6.60 20.63 -8.81
C GLY A 144 -5.26 20.23 -9.45
N ASP A 145 -4.15 20.30 -8.71
CA ASP A 145 -2.89 19.70 -9.13
C ASP A 145 -2.99 18.18 -9.25
N VAL A 146 -2.13 17.59 -10.07
CA VAL A 146 -2.18 16.18 -10.43
C VAL A 146 -1.01 15.41 -9.84
N ILE A 147 -1.30 14.25 -9.26
CA ILE A 147 -0.35 13.17 -8.96
C ILE A 147 -0.66 12.01 -9.89
N ILE A 148 0.34 11.49 -10.61
CA ILE A 148 0.20 10.30 -11.47
C ILE A 148 0.62 9.07 -10.69
N THR A 149 -0.10 7.94 -10.82
CA THR A 149 0.30 6.64 -10.25
C THR A 149 -0.02 5.49 -11.22
N PRO A 150 0.86 4.47 -11.34
CA PRO A 150 0.53 3.27 -12.08
C PRO A 150 -0.65 2.52 -11.45
N THR A 151 -1.53 1.96 -12.28
CA THR A 151 -2.68 1.16 -11.82
C THR A 151 -2.73 -0.20 -12.51
N PRO A 152 -3.13 -1.31 -11.82
CA PRO A 152 -3.81 -1.32 -10.52
C PRO A 152 -2.91 -0.94 -9.35
N VAL A 153 -3.52 -0.33 -8.31
CA VAL A 153 -2.81 0.16 -7.12
C VAL A 153 -3.73 0.20 -5.90
N TYR A 154 -3.15 0.41 -4.72
CA TYR A 154 -3.87 0.63 -3.47
C TYR A 154 -4.85 1.82 -3.57
N ALA A 155 -6.15 1.52 -3.54
CA ALA A 155 -7.20 2.50 -3.87
C ALA A 155 -7.31 3.69 -2.91
N ARG A 156 -7.01 3.49 -1.61
CA ARG A 156 -7.07 4.58 -0.61
C ARG A 156 -6.14 5.75 -0.93
N MET A 157 -5.07 5.50 -1.70
CA MET A 157 -4.17 6.55 -2.17
C MET A 157 -4.90 7.72 -2.83
N PHE A 158 -5.95 7.44 -3.60
CA PHE A 158 -6.75 8.46 -4.28
C PHE A 158 -7.42 9.42 -3.31
N THR A 159 -7.98 8.90 -2.22
CA THR A 159 -8.62 9.71 -1.18
C THR A 159 -7.64 10.31 -0.20
N ASP A 160 -6.60 9.57 0.19
CA ASP A 160 -5.55 10.06 1.08
C ASP A 160 -4.85 11.30 0.52
N VAL A 161 -4.76 11.42 -0.81
CA VAL A 161 -4.25 12.59 -1.54
C VAL A 161 -5.31 13.69 -1.69
N HIS A 162 -6.55 13.31 -2.04
CA HIS A 162 -7.59 14.26 -2.43
C HIS A 162 -8.24 14.98 -1.25
N ASP A 163 -8.56 14.26 -0.18
CA ASP A 163 -9.54 14.69 0.85
C ASP A 163 -9.20 16.03 1.50
N ARG A 164 -7.93 16.34 1.68
CA ARG A 164 -7.49 17.59 2.34
C ARG A 164 -6.76 18.54 1.42
N ALA A 165 -5.90 18.02 0.54
CA ALA A 165 -5.15 18.84 -0.40
C ALA A 165 -5.99 19.28 -1.61
N GLY A 166 -7.05 18.54 -1.96
CA GLY A 166 -7.82 18.78 -3.17
C GLY A 166 -7.06 18.44 -4.45
N ALA A 167 -5.93 17.77 -4.33
CA ALA A 167 -5.18 17.27 -5.47
C ALA A 167 -5.87 16.04 -6.10
N GLU A 168 -5.64 15.81 -7.38
CA GLU A 168 -6.21 14.69 -8.10
C GLU A 168 -5.16 13.60 -8.34
N VAL A 169 -5.49 12.34 -8.08
CA VAL A 169 -4.68 11.21 -8.50
C VAL A 169 -5.20 10.72 -9.84
N LEU A 170 -4.33 10.72 -10.87
CA LEU A 170 -4.68 10.22 -12.19
C LEU A 170 -3.92 8.93 -12.49
N PRO A 171 -4.61 7.90 -13.02
CA PRO A 171 -3.99 6.63 -13.33
C PRO A 171 -3.06 6.71 -14.55
N LEU A 172 -1.90 6.05 -14.43
CA LEU A 172 -1.12 5.54 -15.55
C LEU A 172 -1.52 4.06 -15.70
N VAL A 173 -2.43 3.79 -16.62
CA VAL A 173 -3.05 2.46 -16.73
C VAL A 173 -2.06 1.46 -17.30
N LEU A 174 -1.67 0.49 -16.48
CA LEU A 174 -0.92 -0.68 -16.93
C LEU A 174 -1.90 -1.69 -17.53
N ARG A 175 -1.72 -2.01 -18.80
CA ARG A 175 -2.54 -3.00 -19.49
C ARG A 175 -1.87 -4.35 -19.48
N GLN A 176 -2.67 -5.39 -19.42
CA GLN A 176 -2.19 -6.75 -19.59
C GLN A 176 -1.68 -6.94 -21.04
N GLU A 177 -0.43 -7.39 -21.22
CA GLU A 177 0.07 -7.78 -22.54
C GLU A 177 -0.35 -9.22 -22.86
N VAL A 178 -1.17 -9.36 -23.90
CA VAL A 178 -1.82 -10.64 -24.28
C VAL A 178 -0.85 -11.64 -24.93
N ASN A 179 0.36 -11.22 -25.33
CA ASN A 179 1.28 -12.01 -26.14
C ASN A 179 2.45 -12.62 -25.38
N SER A 180 2.52 -12.49 -24.07
CA SER A 180 3.56 -13.09 -23.26
C SER A 180 3.04 -14.36 -22.57
N SER A 181 3.91 -15.37 -22.44
CA SER A 181 3.62 -16.57 -21.65
C SER A 181 3.39 -16.29 -20.16
N SER A 182 3.62 -15.04 -19.74
CA SER A 182 3.28 -14.47 -18.44
C SER A 182 2.42 -13.25 -18.65
N GLU A 183 1.29 -13.15 -17.95
CA GLU A 183 0.42 -11.98 -17.92
C GLU A 183 1.17 -10.80 -17.28
N SER A 184 1.77 -9.92 -18.09
CA SER A 184 2.59 -8.81 -17.61
C SER A 184 1.86 -7.49 -17.70
N PHE A 185 1.83 -6.79 -16.56
CA PHE A 185 1.43 -5.38 -16.46
C PHE A 185 2.73 -4.56 -16.47
N LEU A 186 3.17 -4.10 -17.65
CA LEU A 186 4.46 -3.45 -17.79
C LEU A 186 4.36 -1.95 -17.52
N LEU A 187 5.23 -1.46 -16.64
CA LEU A 187 5.50 -0.03 -16.45
C LEU A 187 6.71 0.36 -17.29
N ARG A 188 6.59 1.45 -18.06
CA ARG A 188 7.67 2.01 -18.86
C ARG A 188 7.83 3.51 -18.58
N ALA A 189 9.05 3.99 -18.61
CA ALA A 189 9.34 5.41 -18.38
C ALA A 189 8.76 6.30 -19.49
N GLU A 190 8.75 5.80 -20.73
CA GLU A 190 8.17 6.49 -21.89
C GLU A 190 6.65 6.69 -21.73
N ASP A 191 5.94 5.75 -21.12
CA ASP A 191 4.50 5.88 -20.87
C ASP A 191 4.23 6.97 -19.82
N LEU A 192 5.10 7.10 -18.80
CA LEU A 192 5.03 8.20 -17.84
C LEU A 192 5.29 9.55 -18.52
N GLU A 193 6.34 9.65 -19.33
CA GLU A 193 6.68 10.88 -20.03
C GLU A 193 5.54 11.34 -20.94
N ALA A 194 5.02 10.44 -21.77
CA ALA A 194 3.87 10.73 -22.64
C ALA A 194 2.63 11.16 -21.84
N ARG A 195 2.40 10.57 -20.67
CA ARG A 195 1.28 10.94 -19.80
C ARG A 195 1.43 12.32 -19.20
N ILE A 196 2.64 12.69 -18.76
CA ILE A 196 2.95 14.04 -18.26
C ILE A 196 2.72 15.07 -19.37
N GLU A 197 3.24 14.82 -20.56
CA GLU A 197 3.10 15.73 -21.71
C GLU A 197 1.64 15.93 -22.12
N ALA A 198 0.87 14.83 -22.21
CA ALA A 198 -0.56 14.89 -22.53
C ALA A 198 -1.35 15.74 -21.51
N LEU A 199 -1.11 15.55 -20.22
CA LEU A 199 -1.76 16.32 -19.17
C LEU A 199 -1.38 17.81 -19.21
N ARG A 200 -0.13 18.13 -19.53
CA ARG A 200 0.32 19.52 -19.73
C ARG A 200 -0.35 20.19 -20.93
N GLN A 201 -0.53 19.45 -22.02
CA GLN A 201 -1.28 19.94 -23.18
C GLN A 201 -2.75 20.20 -22.86
N GLU A 202 -3.33 19.45 -21.92
CA GLU A 202 -4.66 19.67 -21.35
C GLU A 202 -4.70 20.87 -20.36
N GLY A 203 -3.59 21.54 -20.10
CA GLY A 203 -3.45 22.63 -19.14
C GLY A 203 -3.43 22.15 -17.67
N ARG A 204 -3.19 20.87 -17.43
CA ARG A 204 -3.11 20.26 -16.08
C ARG A 204 -1.69 20.39 -15.53
N ARG A 205 -1.57 20.74 -14.26
CA ARG A 205 -0.29 20.84 -13.56
C ARG A 205 0.04 19.52 -12.87
N VAL A 206 0.98 18.77 -13.43
CA VAL A 206 1.49 17.54 -12.81
C VAL A 206 2.55 17.92 -11.78
N ARG A 207 2.33 17.53 -10.52
CA ARG A 207 3.23 17.82 -9.40
C ARG A 207 4.06 16.65 -8.95
N ALA A 208 3.50 15.43 -9.00
CA ALA A 208 4.22 14.23 -8.57
C ALA A 208 3.86 13.02 -9.42
N PHE A 209 4.81 12.09 -9.50
CA PHE A 209 4.60 10.70 -9.83
C PHE A 209 4.82 9.86 -8.57
N MET A 210 3.86 9.00 -8.24
CA MET A 210 3.92 8.15 -7.05
C MET A 210 3.93 6.69 -7.44
N LEU A 211 4.94 5.96 -6.96
CA LEU A 211 5.18 4.55 -7.24
C LEU A 211 5.14 3.74 -5.95
N VAL A 212 4.29 2.72 -5.87
CA VAL A 212 4.35 1.71 -4.80
C VAL A 212 5.37 0.65 -5.19
N HIS A 213 6.44 0.52 -4.42
CA HIS A 213 7.59 -0.34 -4.72
C HIS A 213 8.07 -1.10 -3.47
N PRO A 214 7.85 -2.42 -3.39
CA PRO A 214 7.13 -3.32 -4.34
C PRO A 214 5.66 -2.99 -4.53
N ASN A 215 5.14 -3.28 -5.75
CA ASN A 215 3.79 -2.91 -6.13
C ASN A 215 2.70 -3.68 -5.35
N ASN A 216 1.65 -2.99 -5.01
CA ASN A 216 0.38 -3.54 -4.52
C ASN A 216 -0.73 -3.17 -5.53
N PRO A 217 -1.37 -4.14 -6.22
CA PRO A 217 -1.51 -5.57 -5.87
C PRO A 217 -0.61 -6.55 -6.63
N LEU A 218 0.25 -6.11 -7.53
CA LEU A 218 0.92 -6.99 -8.48
C LEU A 218 2.10 -7.80 -7.88
N GLY A 219 2.70 -7.30 -6.79
CA GLY A 219 3.88 -7.93 -6.16
C GLY A 219 5.18 -7.75 -6.96
N ASP A 220 5.21 -6.77 -7.88
CA ASP A 220 6.38 -6.47 -8.69
C ASP A 220 7.48 -5.79 -7.87
N VAL A 221 8.71 -6.22 -8.10
CA VAL A 221 9.93 -5.55 -7.66
C VAL A 221 10.57 -4.93 -8.90
N TYR A 222 10.58 -3.61 -8.97
CA TYR A 222 11.10 -2.90 -10.14
C TYR A 222 12.63 -2.91 -10.17
N SER A 223 13.20 -2.97 -11.38
CA SER A 223 14.64 -2.97 -11.58
C SER A 223 15.26 -1.59 -11.28
N PRO A 224 16.53 -1.54 -10.87
CA PRO A 224 17.26 -0.27 -10.69
C PRO A 224 17.23 0.61 -11.94
N GLN A 225 17.32 0.00 -13.13
CA GLN A 225 17.29 0.74 -14.39
C GLN A 225 15.94 1.44 -14.58
N LEU A 226 14.82 0.73 -14.42
CA LEU A 226 13.49 1.33 -14.54
C LEU A 226 13.27 2.45 -13.51
N LEU A 227 13.70 2.24 -12.25
CA LEU A 227 13.60 3.28 -11.21
C LEU A 227 14.39 4.53 -11.60
N THR A 228 15.61 4.35 -12.14
CA THR A 228 16.44 5.45 -12.63
C THR A 228 15.77 6.18 -13.79
N ASP A 229 15.27 5.45 -14.79
CA ASP A 229 14.61 6.01 -15.95
C ASP A 229 13.37 6.83 -15.57
N LEU A 230 12.58 6.34 -14.60
CA LEU A 230 11.43 7.05 -14.07
C LEU A 230 11.82 8.33 -13.29
N MET A 231 12.89 8.28 -12.49
CA MET A 231 13.42 9.46 -11.80
C MET A 231 13.96 10.49 -12.78
N ASP A 232 14.62 10.05 -13.87
CA ASP A 232 15.12 10.94 -14.94
C ASP A 232 13.98 11.65 -15.66
N VAL A 233 12.87 10.94 -15.95
CA VAL A 233 11.65 11.55 -16.50
C VAL A 233 11.12 12.61 -15.54
N CYS A 234 10.97 12.27 -14.26
CA CYS A 234 10.48 13.22 -13.25
C CYS A 234 11.37 14.46 -13.16
N ALA A 235 12.70 14.28 -13.12
CA ALA A 235 13.65 15.38 -13.04
C ALA A 235 13.57 16.30 -14.27
N ARG A 236 13.56 15.76 -15.49
CA ARG A 236 13.42 16.55 -16.73
C ARG A 236 12.13 17.38 -16.76
N HIS A 237 11.08 16.87 -16.15
CA HIS A 237 9.78 17.52 -16.09
C HIS A 237 9.53 18.30 -14.79
N GLU A 238 10.51 18.45 -13.91
CA GLU A 238 10.37 19.12 -12.61
C GLU A 238 9.18 18.59 -11.78
N VAL A 239 8.94 17.27 -11.87
CA VAL A 239 7.89 16.53 -11.16
C VAL A 239 8.51 15.80 -9.97
N HIS A 240 7.88 15.80 -8.81
CA HIS A 240 8.34 15.03 -7.65
C HIS A 240 8.18 13.53 -7.90
N PHE A 241 9.21 12.76 -7.55
CA PHE A 241 9.16 11.30 -7.50
C PHE A 241 8.92 10.85 -6.06
N ILE A 242 7.81 10.15 -5.80
CA ILE A 242 7.46 9.61 -4.49
C ILE A 242 7.47 8.08 -4.58
N SER A 243 8.42 7.43 -3.89
CA SER A 243 8.49 5.97 -3.78
C SER A 243 7.85 5.52 -2.46
N ASP A 244 6.71 4.84 -2.53
CA ASP A 244 6.10 4.17 -1.37
C ASP A 244 6.69 2.77 -1.25
N GLU A 245 7.67 2.62 -0.35
CA GLU A 245 8.45 1.39 -0.13
C GLU A 245 7.94 0.60 1.10
N ILE A 246 6.67 0.71 1.42
CA ILE A 246 6.05 0.08 2.59
C ILE A 246 6.17 -1.45 2.62
N TYR A 247 6.43 -2.10 1.48
CA TYR A 247 6.66 -3.53 1.31
C TYR A 247 8.12 -3.90 1.03
N ALA A 248 9.08 -2.99 1.26
CA ALA A 248 10.50 -3.11 0.92
C ALA A 248 11.14 -4.43 1.38
N LEU A 249 10.78 -4.90 2.56
CA LEU A 249 11.34 -6.09 3.19
C LEU A 249 10.39 -7.31 3.15
N SER A 250 9.22 -7.17 2.55
CA SER A 250 8.27 -8.26 2.31
C SER A 250 8.57 -8.98 0.99
N ILE A 251 9.85 -9.29 0.74
CA ILE A 251 10.33 -9.99 -0.44
C ILE A 251 10.61 -11.44 -0.09
N PHE A 252 10.18 -12.35 -0.94
CA PHE A 252 10.33 -13.78 -0.74
C PHE A 252 10.91 -14.48 -1.97
N ALA A 253 11.59 -15.61 -1.74
CA ALA A 253 12.12 -16.49 -2.76
C ALA A 253 11.19 -17.66 -3.03
N ASP A 254 11.44 -18.37 -4.12
CA ASP A 254 10.98 -19.75 -4.27
C ASP A 254 11.82 -20.67 -3.37
N GLU A 255 11.20 -21.66 -2.70
CA GLU A 255 11.95 -22.61 -1.84
C GLU A 255 12.88 -23.50 -2.64
N ASP A 256 12.45 -23.88 -3.85
CA ASP A 256 13.24 -24.72 -4.73
C ASP A 256 14.43 -23.96 -5.34
N GLU A 257 14.40 -22.63 -5.29
CA GLU A 257 15.46 -21.77 -5.78
C GLU A 257 15.63 -20.54 -4.87
N PRO A 258 16.30 -20.67 -3.69
CA PRO A 258 16.54 -19.54 -2.78
C PRO A 258 17.27 -18.36 -3.44
N SER A 259 18.05 -18.63 -4.49
CA SER A 259 18.70 -17.63 -5.34
C SER A 259 17.71 -16.82 -6.21
N SER A 260 16.48 -17.27 -6.36
CA SER A 260 15.43 -16.59 -7.13
C SER A 260 14.85 -15.37 -6.42
N ARG A 261 15.19 -15.13 -5.14
CA ARG A 261 14.76 -13.92 -4.42
C ARG A 261 15.30 -12.70 -5.15
N PRO A 262 14.44 -11.85 -5.73
CA PRO A 262 14.95 -10.66 -6.40
C PRO A 262 15.60 -9.73 -5.37
N PRO A 263 16.73 -9.11 -5.70
CA PRO A 263 17.26 -8.07 -4.85
C PRO A 263 16.28 -6.89 -4.83
N PHE A 264 15.92 -6.41 -3.65
CA PHE A 264 15.24 -5.14 -3.51
C PHE A 264 16.28 -4.01 -3.60
N HIS A 265 15.99 -3.02 -4.42
CA HIS A 265 16.76 -1.80 -4.52
C HIS A 265 15.85 -0.63 -4.15
N SER A 266 16.05 -0.09 -2.96
CA SER A 266 15.38 1.16 -2.60
C SER A 266 15.80 2.29 -3.56
N VAL A 267 14.90 3.20 -3.82
CA VAL A 267 15.23 4.44 -4.51
C VAL A 267 16.38 5.18 -3.81
N LEU A 268 16.46 5.10 -2.48
CA LEU A 268 17.58 5.68 -1.71
C LEU A 268 18.95 5.14 -2.12
N SER A 269 19.04 3.90 -2.63
CA SER A 269 20.30 3.26 -3.04
C SER A 269 20.80 3.69 -4.43
N LEU A 270 20.00 4.47 -5.15
CA LEU A 270 20.30 4.90 -6.51
C LEU A 270 20.74 6.36 -6.53
N PRO A 271 21.50 6.78 -7.56
CA PRO A 271 21.75 8.20 -7.79
C PRO A 271 20.43 8.93 -8.07
N HIS A 272 20.22 10.05 -7.38
CA HIS A 272 19.05 10.88 -7.61
C HIS A 272 19.40 12.03 -8.57
N PRO A 273 18.81 12.09 -9.78
CA PRO A 273 19.02 13.21 -10.71
C PRO A 273 18.49 14.53 -10.12
N ASP A 274 17.42 14.48 -9.33
CA ASP A 274 16.89 15.60 -8.55
C ASP A 274 16.62 15.15 -7.10
N PRO A 275 17.61 15.30 -6.19
CA PRO A 275 17.46 14.88 -4.80
C PRO A 275 16.38 15.64 -4.02
N GLU A 276 16.11 16.89 -4.38
CA GLU A 276 15.09 17.71 -3.70
C GLU A 276 13.67 17.31 -4.09
N ARG A 277 13.50 16.65 -5.26
CA ARG A 277 12.20 16.14 -5.71
C ARG A 277 12.07 14.62 -5.62
N THR A 278 13.01 13.93 -4.96
CA THR A 278 12.92 12.47 -4.75
C THR A 278 12.66 12.17 -3.27
N HIS A 279 11.54 11.47 -2.99
CA HIS A 279 11.08 11.20 -1.63
C HIS A 279 10.75 9.72 -1.47
N VAL A 280 11.09 9.16 -0.30
CA VAL A 280 10.79 7.76 0.03
C VAL A 280 9.87 7.69 1.25
N LEU A 281 8.85 6.84 1.16
CA LEU A 281 7.96 6.50 2.25
C LEU A 281 8.21 5.07 2.69
N TRP A 282 8.20 4.87 4.00
CA TRP A 282 8.27 3.55 4.60
C TRP A 282 7.54 3.52 5.94
N GLY A 283 7.40 2.35 6.56
CA GLY A 283 6.80 2.25 7.90
C GLY A 283 6.66 0.81 8.37
N LEU A 284 6.27 0.66 9.64
CA LEU A 284 6.23 -0.65 10.30
C LEU A 284 5.00 -1.49 9.97
N SER A 285 4.02 -0.93 9.26
CA SER A 285 2.69 -1.55 9.13
C SER A 285 2.68 -2.87 8.38
N LYS A 286 3.58 -3.06 7.38
CA LYS A 286 3.57 -4.24 6.50
C LYS A 286 4.74 -5.17 6.77
N ASP A 287 5.96 -4.66 6.68
CA ASP A 287 7.16 -5.46 6.89
C ASP A 287 7.24 -6.04 8.31
N PHE A 288 6.78 -5.29 9.31
CA PHE A 288 6.74 -5.73 10.71
C PHE A 288 5.36 -6.18 11.21
N GLY A 289 4.30 -6.10 10.39
CA GLY A 289 2.94 -6.44 10.84
C GLY A 289 2.39 -5.50 11.92
N LEU A 290 3.06 -4.38 12.21
CA LEU A 290 2.73 -3.42 13.27
C LEU A 290 1.81 -2.30 12.77
N ALA A 291 0.76 -2.63 12.03
CA ALA A 291 -0.18 -1.64 11.51
C ALA A 291 -0.84 -0.80 12.61
N GLY A 292 -1.03 -1.37 13.80
CA GLY A 292 -1.60 -0.69 14.97
C GLY A 292 -0.66 0.31 15.65
N PHE A 293 0.66 0.22 15.43
CA PHE A 293 1.63 1.18 16.00
C PHE A 293 1.56 2.54 15.31
N ARG A 294 1.01 2.59 14.11
CA ARG A 294 0.87 3.82 13.34
C ARG A 294 2.20 4.57 13.13
N VAL A 295 3.24 3.88 12.68
CA VAL A 295 4.54 4.49 12.35
C VAL A 295 4.71 4.52 10.85
N GLY A 296 4.77 5.72 10.28
CA GLY A 296 5.13 6.02 8.90
C GLY A 296 6.31 6.96 8.86
N VAL A 297 7.17 6.81 7.88
CA VAL A 297 8.44 7.54 7.75
C VAL A 297 8.46 8.21 6.38
N VAL A 298 8.85 9.48 6.35
CA VAL A 298 9.24 10.19 5.12
C VAL A 298 10.73 10.43 5.19
N VAL A 299 11.43 10.06 4.12
CA VAL A 299 12.83 10.39 3.89
C VAL A 299 12.92 11.34 2.71
N SER A 300 13.52 12.51 2.90
CA SER A 300 13.65 13.51 1.83
C SER A 300 14.82 14.44 2.08
N ARG A 301 15.47 14.85 1.01
CA ARG A 301 16.56 15.86 1.04
C ARG A 301 16.08 17.28 0.76
N CYS A 302 14.80 17.49 0.51
CA CYS A 302 14.19 18.80 0.36
C CYS A 302 13.98 19.47 1.72
N ALA A 303 14.84 20.41 2.09
CA ALA A 303 14.80 21.07 3.38
C ALA A 303 13.49 21.83 3.63
N GLU A 304 12.92 22.45 2.59
CA GLU A 304 11.63 23.18 2.67
C GLU A 304 10.47 22.21 2.92
N LEU A 305 10.43 21.08 2.22
CA LEU A 305 9.45 20.02 2.45
C LEU A 305 9.54 19.49 3.88
N MET A 306 10.76 19.19 4.35
CA MET A 306 10.97 18.67 5.70
C MET A 306 10.57 19.69 6.78
N ALA A 307 10.78 20.98 6.54
CA ALA A 307 10.30 22.05 7.43
C ALA A 307 8.76 22.08 7.47
N CYS A 308 8.09 21.98 6.31
CA CYS A 308 6.63 21.91 6.22
C CYS A 308 6.08 20.66 6.95
N LEU A 309 6.66 19.49 6.72
CA LEU A 309 6.23 18.24 7.36
C LEU A 309 6.38 18.30 8.89
N ARG A 310 7.49 18.86 9.40
CA ARG A 310 7.68 19.08 10.84
C ARG A 310 6.65 20.04 11.44
N ALA A 311 6.28 21.08 10.71
CA ALA A 311 5.27 22.04 11.17
C ALA A 311 3.87 21.41 11.34
N VAL A 312 3.49 20.48 10.46
CA VAL A 312 2.19 19.78 10.54
C VAL A 312 2.23 18.50 11.37
N ALA A 313 3.41 18.04 11.80
CA ALA A 313 3.59 16.82 12.56
C ALA A 313 2.83 16.82 13.90
N ILE A 314 2.60 17.96 14.51
CA ILE A 314 1.79 18.08 15.73
C ILE A 314 0.38 17.46 15.60
N TYR A 315 -0.20 17.50 14.39
CA TYR A 315 -1.51 16.89 14.11
C TYR A 315 -1.45 15.42 13.73
N LYS A 316 -0.24 14.90 13.51
CA LYS A 316 0.02 13.57 12.91
C LYS A 316 1.08 12.77 13.66
N CYS A 317 1.41 13.18 14.88
CA CYS A 317 2.43 12.50 15.67
C CYS A 317 1.94 11.12 16.18
N THR A 318 2.89 10.25 16.39
CA THR A 318 2.70 8.94 17.04
C THR A 318 3.07 9.07 18.53
N PRO A 319 2.42 8.35 19.46
CA PRO A 319 2.76 8.42 20.88
C PRO A 319 4.24 8.10 21.17
N HIS A 320 4.86 8.81 22.11
CA HIS A 320 6.28 8.66 22.43
C HIS A 320 6.66 7.21 22.85
N LEU A 321 5.79 6.53 23.58
CA LEU A 321 5.98 5.11 23.91
C LEU A 321 6.12 4.22 22.67
N VAL A 322 5.37 4.51 21.61
CA VAL A 322 5.47 3.77 20.35
C VAL A 322 6.78 4.09 19.63
N HIS A 323 7.26 5.33 19.71
CA HIS A 323 8.60 5.69 19.20
C HIS A 323 9.70 4.89 19.91
N HIS A 324 9.66 4.82 21.24
CA HIS A 324 10.60 4.02 22.02
C HIS A 324 10.53 2.54 21.63
N ALA A 325 9.34 1.95 21.62
CA ALA A 325 9.16 0.55 21.24
C ALA A 325 9.72 0.26 19.84
N SER A 326 9.44 1.15 18.90
CA SER A 326 9.95 1.03 17.51
C SER A 326 11.48 1.14 17.44
N ALA A 327 12.06 2.07 18.18
CA ALA A 327 13.52 2.25 18.24
C ALA A 327 14.20 1.00 18.82
N VAL A 328 13.66 0.44 19.91
CA VAL A 328 14.19 -0.79 20.52
C VAL A 328 14.14 -1.97 19.55
N LEU A 329 13.02 -2.14 18.82
CA LEU A 329 12.89 -3.22 17.85
C LEU A 329 13.87 -3.08 16.66
N LEU A 330 14.00 -1.87 16.09
CA LEU A 330 14.87 -1.61 14.93
C LEU A 330 16.36 -1.63 15.28
N SER A 331 16.71 -1.37 16.54
CA SER A 331 18.10 -1.38 17.02
C SER A 331 18.57 -2.77 17.45
N ASP A 332 17.67 -3.72 17.73
CA ASP A 332 18.01 -5.10 18.08
C ASP A 332 18.30 -5.90 16.80
N THR A 333 19.51 -5.73 16.25
CA THR A 333 19.91 -6.33 14.97
C THR A 333 19.82 -7.86 14.99
N ALA A 334 20.18 -8.49 16.11
CA ALA A 334 20.12 -9.94 16.24
C ALA A 334 18.66 -10.45 16.16
N TRP A 335 17.70 -9.73 16.73
CA TRP A 335 16.31 -10.08 16.61
C TRP A 335 15.73 -9.61 15.26
N CYS A 336 15.97 -8.37 14.89
CA CYS A 336 15.38 -7.76 13.70
C CYS A 336 15.88 -8.41 12.41
N ASP A 337 17.22 -8.43 12.22
CA ASP A 337 17.83 -8.80 10.95
C ASP A 337 18.01 -10.31 10.85
N ASP A 338 18.60 -10.96 11.89
CA ASP A 338 18.96 -12.38 11.83
C ASP A 338 17.78 -13.33 12.08
N LEU A 339 16.77 -12.86 12.83
CA LEU A 339 15.61 -13.71 13.16
C LEU A 339 14.35 -13.24 12.43
N TYR A 340 13.85 -12.03 12.74
CA TYR A 340 12.52 -11.60 12.32
C TYR A 340 12.40 -11.49 10.79
N LEU A 341 13.24 -10.70 10.15
CA LEU A 341 13.17 -10.45 8.70
C LEU A 341 13.44 -11.72 7.88
N ARG A 342 14.35 -12.58 8.34
CA ARG A 342 14.62 -13.87 7.71
C ARG A 342 13.40 -14.79 7.79
N LEU A 343 12.84 -15.01 8.98
CA LEU A 343 11.66 -15.85 9.16
C LEU A 343 10.44 -15.29 8.44
N ASN A 344 10.26 -13.97 8.43
CA ASN A 344 9.19 -13.31 7.70
C ASN A 344 9.24 -13.64 6.21
N SER A 345 10.42 -13.49 5.58
CA SER A 345 10.61 -13.83 4.17
C SER A 345 10.31 -15.30 3.87
N GLU A 346 10.77 -16.23 4.71
CA GLU A 346 10.53 -17.67 4.57
C GLU A 346 9.02 -17.99 4.69
N ARG A 347 8.35 -17.42 5.70
CA ARG A 347 6.91 -17.66 5.93
C ARG A 347 6.05 -17.03 4.84
N LEU A 348 6.39 -15.84 4.37
CA LEU A 348 5.71 -15.20 3.24
C LEU A 348 5.81 -16.08 1.99
N GLY A 349 7.00 -16.57 1.64
CA GLY A 349 7.19 -17.45 0.49
C GLY A 349 6.37 -18.73 0.60
N ARG A 350 6.35 -19.37 1.77
CA ARG A 350 5.55 -20.59 2.00
C ARG A 350 4.04 -20.33 1.86
N ALA A 351 3.54 -19.26 2.47
CA ALA A 351 2.13 -18.89 2.40
C ALA A 351 1.70 -18.50 0.99
N TYR A 352 2.55 -17.78 0.25
CA TYR A 352 2.34 -17.44 -1.16
C TYR A 352 2.19 -18.69 -2.03
N ARG A 353 3.15 -19.62 -1.96
CA ARG A 353 3.10 -20.88 -2.74
C ARG A 353 1.85 -21.70 -2.43
N ARG A 354 1.48 -21.78 -1.14
CA ARG A 354 0.24 -22.47 -0.73
C ARG A 354 -0.98 -21.85 -1.38
N ALA A 355 -1.12 -20.52 -1.29
CA ALA A 355 -2.23 -19.82 -1.92
C ALA A 355 -2.25 -19.96 -3.44
N ARG A 356 -1.09 -19.75 -4.09
CA ARG A 356 -0.92 -19.88 -5.52
C ARG A 356 -1.29 -21.29 -6.00
N GLY A 357 -0.69 -22.32 -5.42
CA GLY A 357 -0.92 -23.71 -5.86
C GLY A 357 -2.39 -24.14 -5.70
N ARG A 358 -3.07 -23.70 -4.64
CA ARG A 358 -4.51 -23.97 -4.46
C ARG A 358 -5.36 -23.24 -5.48
N LEU A 359 -5.08 -21.97 -5.79
CA LEU A 359 -5.80 -21.19 -6.81
C LEU A 359 -5.59 -21.77 -8.22
N GLU A 360 -4.36 -22.14 -8.56
CA GLU A 360 -4.05 -22.82 -9.84
C GLU A 360 -4.75 -24.17 -9.96
N ALA A 361 -4.80 -24.96 -8.88
CA ALA A 361 -5.55 -26.22 -8.85
C ALA A 361 -7.06 -26.02 -9.04
N MET A 362 -7.62 -24.91 -8.63
CA MET A 362 -8.99 -24.50 -8.94
C MET A 362 -9.17 -24.07 -10.41
N GLY A 363 -8.09 -23.95 -11.19
CA GLY A 363 -8.09 -23.47 -12.57
C GLY A 363 -8.09 -21.95 -12.71
N ALA A 364 -7.81 -21.21 -11.64
CA ALA A 364 -7.61 -19.78 -11.73
C ALA A 364 -6.20 -19.47 -12.26
N ARG A 365 -6.08 -18.46 -13.11
CA ARG A 365 -4.77 -17.98 -13.55
C ARG A 365 -4.20 -17.05 -12.48
N VAL A 366 -3.01 -17.35 -11.99
CA VAL A 366 -2.35 -16.58 -10.94
C VAL A 366 -1.18 -15.82 -11.54
N ARG A 367 -1.14 -14.51 -11.32
CA ARG A 367 0.02 -13.70 -11.66
C ARG A 367 1.15 -13.99 -10.68
N GLU A 368 2.34 -14.20 -11.20
CA GLU A 368 3.51 -14.39 -10.37
C GLU A 368 3.85 -13.11 -9.59
N ALA A 369 4.10 -13.27 -8.31
CA ALA A 369 4.55 -12.20 -7.41
C ALA A 369 5.84 -12.60 -6.71
N ARG A 370 6.68 -11.63 -6.39
CA ARG A 370 7.96 -11.81 -5.69
C ARG A 370 8.02 -11.04 -4.36
N ALA A 371 6.99 -10.25 -4.09
CA ALA A 371 6.93 -9.40 -2.90
C ALA A 371 5.49 -9.13 -2.46
N GLY A 372 5.36 -8.57 -1.27
CA GLY A 372 4.09 -8.16 -0.69
C GLY A 372 3.40 -9.26 0.11
N LEU A 373 2.12 -9.05 0.38
CA LEU A 373 1.31 -9.88 1.27
C LEU A 373 0.12 -10.53 0.53
N PHE A 374 0.11 -10.47 -0.81
CA PHE A 374 -1.07 -10.73 -1.63
C PHE A 374 -0.75 -11.53 -2.88
N VAL A 375 -1.77 -12.26 -3.35
CA VAL A 375 -1.83 -12.90 -4.65
C VAL A 375 -2.80 -12.11 -5.53
N TRP A 376 -2.42 -11.88 -6.79
CA TRP A 376 -3.26 -11.33 -7.84
C TRP A 376 -3.66 -12.45 -8.80
N PHE A 377 -4.95 -12.79 -8.86
CA PHE A 377 -5.41 -13.91 -9.67
C PHE A 377 -6.67 -13.57 -10.45
N SER A 378 -6.84 -14.24 -11.59
CA SER A 378 -7.96 -14.02 -12.50
C SER A 378 -9.09 -15.02 -12.24
N ILE A 379 -10.32 -14.49 -12.22
CA ILE A 379 -11.59 -15.26 -12.16
C ILE A 379 -12.33 -15.21 -13.48
N ARG A 380 -11.72 -14.72 -14.58
CA ARG A 380 -12.37 -14.55 -15.89
C ARG A 380 -12.99 -15.84 -16.42
N ASP A 381 -12.33 -16.98 -16.23
CA ASP A 381 -12.82 -18.28 -16.68
C ASP A 381 -14.05 -18.79 -15.89
N PHE A 382 -14.49 -18.03 -14.86
CA PHE A 382 -15.67 -18.29 -14.05
C PHE A 382 -16.74 -17.20 -14.21
N MET A 383 -16.51 -16.21 -15.06
CA MET A 383 -17.44 -15.12 -15.34
C MET A 383 -18.36 -15.48 -16.52
N GLU A 384 -19.63 -15.09 -16.43
CA GLU A 384 -20.59 -15.22 -17.52
C GLU A 384 -20.47 -14.04 -18.51
N ALA A 385 -19.99 -12.89 -18.04
CA ALA A 385 -19.74 -11.69 -18.84
C ALA A 385 -18.44 -11.00 -18.41
N ASP A 386 -17.66 -10.50 -19.36
CA ASP A 386 -16.43 -9.75 -19.07
C ASP A 386 -16.77 -8.31 -18.67
N SER A 387 -17.29 -8.15 -17.45
CA SER A 387 -17.73 -6.86 -16.93
C SER A 387 -17.43 -6.67 -15.45
N ALA A 388 -17.33 -5.42 -15.02
CA ALA A 388 -17.11 -5.07 -13.60
C ALA A 388 -18.33 -5.45 -12.73
N GLU A 389 -19.53 -5.45 -13.28
CA GLU A 389 -20.76 -5.87 -12.59
C GLU A 389 -20.69 -7.37 -12.26
N GLU A 390 -20.23 -8.20 -13.21
CA GLU A 390 -20.07 -9.63 -13.01
C GLU A 390 -18.96 -9.95 -12.00
N GLU A 391 -17.83 -9.22 -12.05
CA GLU A 391 -16.79 -9.29 -11.03
C GLU A 391 -17.34 -9.00 -9.64
N MET A 392 -18.19 -7.97 -9.51
CA MET A 392 -18.82 -7.61 -8.24
C MET A 392 -19.85 -8.62 -7.78
N GLU A 393 -20.56 -9.30 -8.69
CA GLU A 393 -21.48 -10.39 -8.31
C GLU A 393 -20.71 -11.60 -7.76
N ILE A 394 -19.57 -11.95 -8.35
CA ILE A 394 -18.70 -13.00 -7.79
C ILE A 394 -18.18 -12.59 -6.42
N HIS A 395 -17.75 -11.35 -6.27
CA HIS A 395 -17.34 -10.82 -4.96
C HIS A 395 -18.48 -10.93 -3.92
N ALA A 396 -19.72 -10.60 -4.29
CA ALA A 396 -20.86 -10.74 -3.40
C ALA A 396 -21.13 -12.21 -3.03
N GLN A 397 -20.92 -13.17 -3.94
CA GLN A 397 -21.02 -14.60 -3.65
C GLN A 397 -19.93 -15.05 -2.68
N LEU A 398 -18.68 -14.59 -2.84
CA LEU A 398 -17.57 -14.85 -1.91
C LEU A 398 -17.89 -14.29 -0.52
N MET A 399 -18.41 -13.07 -0.43
CA MET A 399 -18.86 -12.48 0.84
C MET A 399 -19.96 -13.31 1.50
N ARG A 400 -20.97 -13.77 0.75
CA ARG A 400 -22.01 -14.68 1.26
C ARG A 400 -21.44 -16.03 1.73
N ALA A 401 -20.36 -16.50 1.11
CA ALA A 401 -19.64 -17.69 1.54
C ALA A 401 -18.71 -17.44 2.76
N GLY A 402 -18.65 -16.21 3.24
CA GLY A 402 -17.85 -15.81 4.40
C GLY A 402 -16.37 -15.60 4.07
N VAL A 403 -16.03 -15.11 2.88
CA VAL A 403 -14.66 -14.71 2.52
C VAL A 403 -14.66 -13.29 1.97
N TYR A 404 -13.85 -12.43 2.57
CA TYR A 404 -13.57 -11.10 2.05
C TYR A 404 -12.26 -11.10 1.26
N VAL A 405 -12.31 -10.71 -0.01
CA VAL A 405 -11.20 -10.43 -0.92
C VAL A 405 -11.45 -9.11 -1.63
N VAL A 406 -10.48 -8.55 -2.34
CA VAL A 406 -10.68 -7.25 -3.02
C VAL A 406 -10.73 -7.43 -4.54
N PRO A 407 -11.86 -7.06 -5.20
CA PRO A 407 -11.98 -7.03 -6.65
C PRO A 407 -10.99 -6.07 -7.30
N GLY A 408 -10.51 -6.41 -8.49
CA GLY A 408 -9.55 -5.62 -9.24
C GLY A 408 -10.06 -4.24 -9.64
N SER A 409 -11.34 -4.14 -10.01
CA SER A 409 -12.00 -2.87 -10.30
C SER A 409 -11.96 -1.89 -9.12
N LYS A 410 -11.91 -2.41 -7.87
CA LYS A 410 -11.77 -1.61 -6.64
C LYS A 410 -10.31 -1.23 -6.31
N LEU A 411 -9.36 -1.66 -7.13
CA LEU A 411 -7.94 -1.29 -7.10
C LEU A 411 -7.53 -0.56 -8.39
N TYR A 412 -8.50 0.01 -9.09
CA TYR A 412 -8.30 0.71 -10.37
C TYR A 412 -7.70 -0.17 -11.48
N GLY A 413 -7.92 -1.49 -11.42
CA GLY A 413 -7.64 -2.39 -12.53
C GLY A 413 -8.49 -2.01 -13.75
N ALA A 414 -7.84 -1.91 -14.91
CA ALA A 414 -8.52 -1.53 -16.16
C ALA A 414 -9.41 -2.64 -16.70
N ASP A 415 -8.98 -3.88 -16.48
CA ASP A 415 -9.65 -5.08 -16.99
C ASP A 415 -10.37 -5.79 -15.85
N PRO A 416 -11.67 -6.13 -15.99
CA PRO A 416 -12.41 -6.86 -14.96
C PRO A 416 -11.93 -8.31 -14.84
N GLY A 417 -12.34 -8.96 -13.75
CA GLY A 417 -12.06 -10.37 -13.51
C GLY A 417 -10.73 -10.64 -12.82
N TRP A 418 -10.15 -9.67 -12.16
CA TRP A 418 -9.02 -9.83 -11.27
C TRP A 418 -9.40 -9.69 -9.80
N ILE A 419 -8.73 -10.44 -8.94
CA ILE A 419 -8.93 -10.39 -7.48
C ILE A 419 -7.59 -10.33 -6.76
N ARG A 420 -7.51 -9.47 -5.73
CA ARG A 420 -6.42 -9.50 -4.76
C ARG A 420 -6.83 -10.29 -3.53
N LEU A 421 -6.04 -11.32 -3.19
CA LEU A 421 -6.15 -12.14 -1.99
C LEU A 421 -4.93 -11.92 -1.10
N ILE A 422 -5.13 -11.68 0.19
CA ILE A 422 -4.07 -11.61 1.20
C ILE A 422 -3.79 -13.01 1.71
N PHE A 423 -2.53 -13.46 1.60
CA PHE A 423 -2.09 -14.78 2.05
C PHE A 423 -1.37 -14.77 3.41
N SER A 424 -1.01 -13.61 3.91
CA SER A 424 -0.21 -13.44 5.14
C SER A 424 -1.02 -13.58 6.44
N VAL A 425 -1.86 -14.59 6.51
CA VAL A 425 -2.69 -14.99 7.66
C VAL A 425 -2.30 -16.38 8.16
N GLY A 426 -2.89 -16.84 9.26
CA GLY A 426 -2.66 -18.19 9.77
C GLY A 426 -3.01 -19.27 8.73
N GLU A 427 -2.26 -20.38 8.73
CA GLU A 427 -2.39 -21.45 7.73
C GLU A 427 -3.79 -22.05 7.65
N GLU A 428 -4.40 -22.36 8.82
CA GLU A 428 -5.77 -22.89 8.90
C GLU A 428 -6.82 -21.91 8.36
N GLU A 429 -6.62 -20.62 8.65
CA GLU A 429 -7.51 -19.55 8.18
C GLU A 429 -7.40 -19.38 6.66
N LEU A 430 -6.17 -19.43 6.12
CA LEU A 430 -5.92 -19.37 4.69
C LEU A 430 -6.57 -20.56 3.96
N ASP A 431 -6.37 -21.78 4.47
CA ASP A 431 -6.93 -23.00 3.87
C ASP A 431 -8.46 -23.01 3.83
N GLU A 432 -9.09 -22.62 4.94
CA GLU A 432 -10.54 -22.53 4.98
C GLU A 432 -11.06 -21.43 4.04
N GLY A 433 -10.36 -20.29 3.96
CA GLY A 433 -10.69 -19.25 3.00
C GLY A 433 -10.62 -19.73 1.54
N LEU A 434 -9.54 -20.41 1.18
CA LEU A 434 -9.35 -21.01 -0.14
C LEU A 434 -10.41 -22.08 -0.45
N ARG A 435 -10.76 -22.93 0.52
CA ARG A 435 -11.83 -23.92 0.38
C ARG A 435 -13.20 -23.26 0.08
N ARG A 436 -13.50 -22.13 0.73
CA ARG A 436 -14.73 -21.39 0.48
C ARG A 436 -14.72 -20.76 -0.91
N ILE A 437 -13.59 -20.19 -1.35
CA ILE A 437 -13.41 -19.67 -2.70
C ILE A 437 -13.68 -20.78 -3.72
N GLU A 438 -13.04 -21.94 -3.56
CA GLU A 438 -13.21 -23.11 -4.40
C GLU A 438 -14.70 -23.49 -4.55
N SER A 439 -15.43 -23.58 -3.44
CA SER A 439 -16.85 -23.91 -3.44
C SER A 439 -17.70 -22.90 -4.25
N VAL A 440 -17.31 -21.63 -4.30
CA VAL A 440 -18.02 -20.61 -5.10
C VAL A 440 -17.66 -20.77 -6.59
N LEU A 441 -16.38 -20.90 -6.91
CA LEU A 441 -15.90 -21.01 -8.29
C LEU A 441 -16.39 -22.29 -8.98
N ASP A 442 -16.41 -23.43 -8.28
CA ASP A 442 -16.93 -24.70 -8.83
C ASP A 442 -18.43 -24.64 -9.19
N LYS A 443 -19.24 -23.93 -8.44
CA LYS A 443 -20.66 -23.73 -8.78
C LYS A 443 -20.83 -22.93 -10.06
N ARG A 444 -19.91 -22.01 -10.33
CA ARG A 444 -19.91 -21.19 -11.54
C ARG A 444 -19.44 -21.97 -12.76
N ARG A 445 -18.36 -22.76 -12.62
CA ARG A 445 -17.90 -23.63 -13.71
C ARG A 445 -18.99 -24.57 -14.22
N LYS A 446 -19.82 -25.12 -13.33
CA LYS A 446 -20.94 -25.99 -13.70
C LYS A 446 -22.09 -25.25 -14.43
N LYS A 447 -22.16 -23.95 -14.35
CA LYS A 447 -23.16 -23.15 -15.07
C LYS A 447 -22.70 -22.75 -16.48
N THR A 448 -21.39 -22.59 -16.68
CA THR A 448 -20.79 -22.18 -17.95
C THR A 448 -20.48 -23.38 -18.87
N ALA A 449 -20.51 -24.61 -18.37
CA ALA A 449 -20.38 -25.87 -19.11
C ALA A 449 -21.74 -26.44 -19.47
#